data_0dc60427d79bafff13f4904589539f5f
#
_entry.id   0dc60427d79bafff13f4904589539f5f
#
_cell.length_a   1.000
_cell.length_b   1.000
_cell.length_c   1.000
_cell.angle_alpha   90.00
_cell.angle_beta   90.00
_cell.angle_gamma   90.00
#
_symmetry.space_group_name_H-M   'P 1'
#
loop_
_entity.id
_entity.type
_entity.pdbx_description
1 polymer ?
#
loop_
_entity_poly.entity_id
_entity_poly.type
_entity_poly.pdbx_seq_one_letter_code
_entity_poly.pdbx_strand_id
1 'polypeptide(L)'
;NALSQTERQALSRAVLEIDVNNHAGVMSHVVGLFSRRAYNVEGILCLPLADSGLSRIWLLVNEDQRLPQMIKQVEKLEDVTAIRRHNADHAVFQNLEVFFRV
;
A
#
# COMPACT_ATOMS: atom_id res chain seq x y z
N ASN A 1 -11.12 20.31 -20.57
CA ASN A 1 -9.77 19.94 -20.64
C ASN A 1 -9.49 18.55 -20.18
N ALA A 2 -8.99 17.74 -21.07
CA ALA A 2 -8.59 16.39 -20.71
C ALA A 2 -7.25 16.43 -20.00
N LEU A 3 -7.15 15.66 -18.92
CA LEU A 3 -5.86 15.45 -18.27
C LEU A 3 -4.99 14.58 -19.15
N SER A 4 -3.67 14.75 -19.06
CA SER A 4 -2.73 13.88 -19.74
C SER A 4 -2.82 12.47 -19.15
N GLN A 5 -2.30 11.49 -19.85
CA GLN A 5 -2.26 10.12 -19.36
C GLN A 5 -1.49 10.05 -18.04
N THR A 6 -0.38 10.76 -17.94
CA THR A 6 0.44 10.79 -16.72
C THR A 6 -0.32 11.42 -15.57
N GLU A 7 -1.03 12.52 -15.82
CA GLU A 7 -1.81 13.19 -14.79
C GLU A 7 -2.92 12.31 -14.27
N ARG A 8 -3.59 11.56 -15.14
CA ARG A 8 -4.65 10.63 -14.74
C ARG A 8 -4.10 9.53 -13.86
N GLN A 9 -2.95 8.99 -14.21
CA GLN A 9 -2.31 7.95 -13.41
C GLN A 9 -1.90 8.47 -12.04
N ALA A 10 -1.41 9.71 -11.97
CA ALA A 10 -1.02 10.31 -10.71
C ALA A 10 -2.22 10.55 -9.79
N LEU A 11 -3.41 10.79 -10.35
CA LEU A 11 -4.62 11.01 -9.57
C LEU A 11 -5.30 9.70 -9.17
N SER A 12 -5.00 8.59 -9.88
CA SER A 12 -5.63 7.30 -9.63
C SER A 12 -4.77 6.50 -8.67
N ARG A 13 -4.99 6.71 -7.38
CA ARG A 13 -4.23 6.04 -6.32
C ARG A 13 -5.17 5.40 -5.32
N ALA A 14 -4.66 4.43 -4.62
CA ALA A 14 -5.38 3.78 -3.52
C ALA A 14 -4.42 3.57 -2.36
N VAL A 15 -4.99 3.52 -1.17
CA VAL A 15 -4.23 3.22 0.05
C VAL A 15 -4.62 1.83 0.51
N LEU A 16 -3.64 0.99 0.78
CA LEU A 16 -3.87 -0.34 1.32
C LEU A 16 -3.38 -0.40 2.76
N GLU A 17 -4.23 -0.91 3.63
CA GLU A 17 -3.91 -1.13 5.04
C GLU A 17 -3.78 -2.64 5.23
N ILE A 18 -2.59 -3.12 5.54
CA ILE A 18 -2.29 -4.54 5.60
C ILE A 18 -1.78 -4.90 6.98
N ASP A 19 -2.50 -5.76 7.69
CA ASP A 19 -2.07 -6.26 8.98
C ASP A 19 -1.34 -7.57 8.79
N VAL A 20 -0.14 -7.67 9.36
CA VAL A 20 0.75 -8.81 9.16
C VAL A 20 1.32 -9.27 10.49
N ASN A 21 1.72 -10.53 10.56
CA ASN A 21 2.49 -11.03 11.69
C ASN A 21 3.84 -10.32 11.72
N ASN A 22 4.29 -9.96 12.91
CA ASN A 22 5.52 -9.18 13.09
C ASN A 22 6.75 -10.08 13.05
N HIS A 23 7.13 -10.50 11.84
CA HIS A 23 8.32 -11.32 11.61
C HIS A 23 9.31 -10.57 10.74
N ALA A 24 10.57 -10.91 10.84
CA ALA A 24 11.60 -10.39 9.96
C ALA A 24 11.27 -10.77 8.52
N GLY A 25 11.37 -9.82 7.61
CA GLY A 25 11.20 -10.07 6.19
C GLY A 25 9.78 -10.01 5.65
N VAL A 26 8.76 -9.90 6.51
CA VAL A 26 7.37 -9.84 6.04
C VAL A 26 7.13 -8.63 5.16
N MET A 27 7.64 -7.46 5.55
CA MET A 27 7.47 -6.25 4.75
C MET A 27 8.11 -6.40 3.38
N SER A 28 9.32 -6.96 3.32
CA SER A 28 9.99 -7.22 2.05
C SER A 28 9.20 -8.18 1.17
N HIS A 29 8.56 -9.16 1.78
CA HIS A 29 7.74 -10.13 1.07
C HIS A 29 6.52 -9.47 0.44
N VAL A 30 5.82 -8.66 1.22
CA VAL A 30 4.63 -7.93 0.75
C VAL A 30 5.01 -6.97 -0.38
N VAL A 31 6.00 -6.12 -0.15
CA VAL A 31 6.45 -5.14 -1.14
C VAL A 31 7.00 -5.83 -2.37
N GLY A 32 7.73 -6.93 -2.19
CA GLY A 32 8.29 -7.70 -3.30
C GLY A 32 7.21 -8.26 -4.22
N LEU A 33 6.04 -8.60 -3.69
CA LEU A 33 4.93 -9.08 -4.50
C LEU A 33 4.53 -8.04 -5.54
N PHE A 34 4.45 -6.77 -5.12
CA PHE A 34 4.13 -5.67 -6.04
C PHE A 34 5.27 -5.43 -7.03
N SER A 35 6.51 -5.44 -6.54
CA SER A 35 7.68 -5.19 -7.39
C SER A 35 7.82 -6.23 -8.50
N ARG A 36 7.63 -7.51 -8.18
CA ARG A 36 7.75 -8.58 -9.16
C ARG A 36 6.72 -8.49 -10.27
N ARG A 37 5.61 -7.81 -10.01
CA ARG A 37 4.56 -7.62 -11.00
C ARG A 37 4.60 -6.23 -11.63
N ALA A 38 5.73 -5.54 -11.44
CA ALA A 38 5.93 -4.18 -11.96
C ALA A 38 4.79 -3.24 -11.54
N TYR A 39 4.29 -3.43 -10.33
CA TYR A 39 3.26 -2.58 -9.77
C TYR A 39 3.91 -1.47 -8.96
N ASN A 40 3.58 -0.23 -9.25
CA ASN A 40 4.23 0.92 -8.64
C ASN A 40 3.71 1.17 -7.23
N VAL A 41 4.62 1.21 -6.25
CA VAL A 41 4.34 1.57 -4.87
C VAL A 41 4.98 2.92 -4.61
N GLU A 42 4.17 3.92 -4.29
CA GLU A 42 4.66 5.29 -4.10
C GLU A 42 4.93 5.65 -2.65
N GLY A 43 4.30 4.96 -1.71
CA GLY A 43 4.50 5.23 -0.29
C GLY A 43 4.41 3.97 0.53
N ILE A 44 5.23 3.87 1.56
CA ILE A 44 5.27 2.73 2.46
C ILE A 44 5.47 3.23 3.88
N LEU A 45 4.61 2.78 4.79
CA LEU A 45 4.78 2.97 6.22
C LEU A 45 4.55 1.63 6.88
N CYS A 46 5.37 1.29 7.85
CA CYS A 46 5.19 0.04 8.59
C CYS A 46 5.53 0.28 10.05
N LEU A 47 4.58 0.02 10.93
CA LEU A 47 4.78 0.16 12.37
C LEU A 47 4.16 -1.02 13.09
N PRO A 48 4.75 -1.43 14.21
CA PRO A 48 4.14 -2.47 15.04
C PRO A 48 2.89 -1.94 15.71
N LEU A 49 1.90 -2.81 15.86
CA LEU A 49 0.71 -2.52 16.64
C LEU A 49 1.02 -2.93 18.08
N ALA A 50 0.81 -2.01 19.02
CA ALA A 50 1.21 -2.21 20.40
C ALA A 50 0.62 -3.49 20.99
N ASP A 51 1.48 -4.29 21.62
CA ASP A 51 1.12 -5.49 22.39
C ASP A 51 0.32 -6.55 21.64
N SER A 52 0.38 -6.57 20.32
CA SER A 52 -0.44 -7.50 19.55
C SER A 52 0.35 -8.57 18.80
N GLY A 53 1.67 -8.41 18.66
CA GLY A 53 2.47 -9.30 17.81
C GLY A 53 2.24 -9.07 16.33
N LEU A 54 1.52 -8.02 15.98
CA LEU A 54 1.20 -7.65 14.59
C LEU A 54 1.86 -6.34 14.23
N SER A 55 2.10 -6.16 12.95
CA SER A 55 2.50 -4.87 12.38
C SER A 55 1.47 -4.46 11.34
N ARG A 56 1.37 -3.18 11.10
CA ARG A 56 0.50 -2.65 10.05
C ARG A 56 1.33 -1.97 9.00
N ILE A 57 1.10 -2.37 7.76
CA ILE A 57 1.76 -1.79 6.60
C ILE A 57 0.74 -0.95 5.85
N TRP A 58 1.09 0.30 5.58
CA TRP A 58 0.29 1.18 4.75
C TRP A 58 1.01 1.37 3.44
N LEU A 59 0.36 1.09 2.33
CA LEU A 59 0.92 1.27 0.99
C LEU A 59 0.10 2.28 0.22
N LEU A 60 0.78 3.21 -0.43
CA LEU A 60 0.17 4.08 -1.41
C LEU A 60 0.55 3.56 -2.78
N VAL A 61 -0.42 3.10 -3.55
CA VAL A 61 -0.19 2.43 -4.82
C VAL A 61 -1.01 3.08 -5.93
N ASN A 62 -0.61 2.85 -7.17
CA ASN A 62 -1.43 3.25 -8.31
C ASN A 62 -2.67 2.36 -8.36
N GLU A 63 -3.80 2.97 -8.68
CA GLU A 63 -5.04 2.23 -8.84
C GLU A 63 -5.25 1.96 -10.33
N ASP A 64 -5.23 0.69 -10.70
CA ASP A 64 -5.55 0.28 -12.06
C ASP A 64 -6.36 -1.03 -12.00
N GLN A 65 -6.69 -1.58 -13.16
CA GLN A 65 -7.55 -2.74 -13.22
C GLN A 65 -6.93 -4.01 -12.63
N ARG A 66 -5.61 -4.01 -12.37
CA ARG A 66 -4.93 -5.15 -11.73
C ARG A 66 -5.06 -5.14 -10.20
N LEU A 67 -5.46 -4.00 -9.61
CA LEU A 67 -5.43 -3.86 -8.15
C LEU A 67 -6.27 -4.90 -7.41
N PRO A 68 -7.50 -5.22 -7.83
CA PRO A 68 -8.26 -6.27 -7.13
C PRO A 68 -7.54 -7.60 -7.12
N GLN A 69 -6.86 -7.96 -8.20
CA GLN A 69 -6.10 -9.19 -8.27
C GLN A 69 -4.87 -9.14 -7.36
N MET A 70 -4.22 -7.99 -7.29
CA MET A 70 -3.08 -7.80 -6.39
C MET A 70 -3.51 -7.97 -4.94
N ILE A 71 -4.65 -7.41 -4.57
CA ILE A 71 -5.19 -7.55 -3.21
C ILE A 71 -5.43 -9.03 -2.88
N LYS A 72 -5.98 -9.78 -3.82
CA LYS A 72 -6.19 -11.22 -3.62
C LYS A 72 -4.87 -11.96 -3.44
N GLN A 73 -3.83 -11.58 -4.16
CA GLN A 73 -2.52 -12.19 -4.01
C GLN A 73 -1.93 -11.90 -2.64
N VAL A 74 -2.08 -10.68 -2.14
CA VAL A 74 -1.61 -10.30 -0.81
C VAL A 74 -2.35 -11.09 0.26
N GLU A 75 -3.66 -11.25 0.12
CA GLU A 75 -4.47 -12.01 1.09
C GLU A 75 -4.02 -13.46 1.23
N LYS A 76 -3.40 -14.01 0.20
CA LYS A 76 -2.92 -15.40 0.21
C LYS A 76 -1.58 -15.58 0.92
N LEU A 77 -0.88 -14.50 1.23
CA LEU A 77 0.38 -14.61 1.94
C LEU A 77 0.13 -15.08 3.37
N GLU A 78 0.94 -16.04 3.81
CA GLU A 78 0.74 -16.68 5.10
C GLU A 78 0.74 -15.69 6.27
N ASP A 79 1.61 -14.69 6.21
CA ASP A 79 1.76 -13.75 7.30
C ASP A 79 0.79 -12.57 7.27
N VAL A 80 -0.08 -12.51 6.27
CA VAL A 80 -1.08 -11.45 6.16
C VAL A 80 -2.35 -11.89 6.87
N THR A 81 -2.78 -11.11 7.86
CA THR A 81 -4.00 -11.41 8.62
C THR A 81 -5.21 -10.64 8.12
N ALA A 82 -5.01 -9.47 7.56
CA ALA A 82 -6.10 -8.65 7.04
C ALA A 82 -5.57 -7.65 6.02
N ILE A 83 -6.42 -7.26 5.08
CA ILE A 83 -6.11 -6.19 4.13
C ILE A 83 -7.37 -5.37 3.90
N ARG A 84 -7.23 -4.04 3.90
CA ARG A 84 -8.32 -3.11 3.66
C ARG A 84 -7.89 -2.09 2.63
N ARG A 85 -8.82 -1.74 1.74
CA ARG A 85 -8.57 -0.75 0.71
C ARG A 85 -9.26 0.55 1.07
N HIS A 86 -8.53 1.67 0.95
CA HIS A 86 -9.04 3.01 1.22
C HIS A 86 -8.80 3.91 0.02
N ASN A 87 -9.49 5.04 -0.01
CA ASN A 87 -9.29 6.05 -1.04
C ASN A 87 -7.93 6.72 -0.86
N ALA A 88 -7.45 7.34 -1.93
CA ALA A 88 -6.15 8.00 -1.95
C ALA A 88 -6.05 9.16 -0.97
N ASP A 89 -7.18 9.74 -0.58
CA ASP A 89 -7.23 10.86 0.36
C ASP A 89 -7.21 10.42 1.83
N HIS A 90 -6.88 9.16 2.10
CA HIS A 90 -6.81 8.68 3.47
C HIS A 90 -5.78 9.51 4.27
N ALA A 91 -6.16 9.85 5.51
CA ALA A 91 -5.38 10.75 6.35
C ALA A 91 -3.96 10.27 6.61
N VAL A 92 -3.71 8.97 6.57
CA VAL A 92 -2.38 8.42 6.89
C VAL A 92 -1.28 9.02 6.01
N PHE A 93 -1.53 9.19 4.72
CA PHE A 93 -0.53 9.78 3.83
C PHE A 93 -0.69 11.28 3.70
N GLN A 94 -1.90 11.79 3.82
CA GLN A 94 -2.15 13.23 3.74
C GLN A 94 -1.43 14.00 4.84
N ASN A 95 -1.40 13.46 6.04
CA ASN A 95 -0.76 14.10 7.17
C ASN A 95 0.76 14.15 7.03
N LEU A 96 1.34 13.34 6.14
CA LEU A 96 2.78 13.31 5.91
C LEU A 96 3.21 14.23 4.78
N GLU A 97 2.29 14.73 3.99
CA GLU A 97 2.61 15.51 2.80
C GLU A 97 3.52 16.70 3.09
N VAL A 98 3.31 17.36 4.22
CA VAL A 98 4.10 18.53 4.60
C VAL A 98 5.59 18.21 4.70
N PHE A 99 5.94 16.97 5.02
CA PHE A 99 7.35 16.56 5.18
C PHE A 99 8.03 16.29 3.85
N PHE A 100 7.29 16.30 2.76
CA PHE A 100 7.80 16.00 1.43
C PHE A 100 7.66 17.15 0.45
N ARG A 101 7.27 18.33 0.94
CA ARG A 101 7.19 19.51 0.10
C ARG A 101 8.58 20.02 -0.19
N VAL A 102 8.77 20.44 -1.42
CA VAL A 102 10.06 20.96 -1.90
C VAL A 102 9.96 22.46 -2.05
#